data_4ef398a748c12f710d747134f2041e0b
#
_entry.id   4ef398a748c12f710d747134f2041e0b
#
_cell.length_a   1.000
_cell.length_b   1.000
_cell.length_c   1.000
_cell.angle_alpha   90.00
_cell.angle_beta   90.00
_cell.angle_gamma   90.00
#
_symmetry.space_group_name_H-M   'P 1'
#
loop_
_entity.id
_entity.type
_entity.pdbx_description
1 polymer ?
#
loop_
_entity_poly.entity_id
_entity_poly.type
_entity_poly.pdbx_seq_one_letter_code
_entity_poly.pdbx_strand_id
1 'polypeptide(L)'
;MTSTDTTGGGVRRRTVLGGAAAAAAGIAFAGCAADDGGAPRERKKGQKITLTFWSWVPGIDRPVDLWNRNNPEVQVKVEKVSAVNGEQYAKMHAAIKAGNPPDLGQIEFPVIPSFLLDGGLRDLAPLGAARHRDAFFAWQWRQSVFGSGIYAIPQASGPMGLFVRQDLFDRWGIQVPRTWDAYETAAEEVRRHGAWIETFAPTNGNRFAGLAWQAGAKWYATHGDTWIVHLDDAPTRRVADYWEGLVRRKLVMTIPDRRDAWYKDLQTGAIPAWVGASWGDALLAGNAPGTKGKWRAAPLPQWQTGGRAYANWGGSTTAVFAKASYPKDALDFAVWLNTAPESIALLLKGGYGFPSAKTGYATTALDTDKDFFGGQPYSRVFADAGAHVDTSWQWGPGVDTLFQRLGDAFTDALADGGSFRSVLTKVQRQTVADLRDKGLKAESGT
;
A
#
# COMPACT_ATOMS: atom_id res chain seq x y z
N MET A 1 -5.28 5.62 -70.33
CA MET A 1 -5.08 4.43 -71.18
C MET A 1 -5.37 3.23 -70.31
N THR A 2 -6.50 2.64 -70.56
CA THR A 2 -6.93 1.25 -70.57
C THR A 2 -6.88 0.54 -69.22
N SER A 3 -8.01 0.40 -68.49
CA SER A 3 -9.21 -0.43 -68.72
C SER A 3 -8.91 -1.92 -68.87
N THR A 4 -9.45 -2.69 -67.93
CA THR A 4 -10.41 -3.82 -68.04
C THR A 4 -10.38 -4.62 -66.73
N ASP A 5 -11.30 -4.70 -65.93
CA ASP A 5 -12.62 -5.40 -65.84
C ASP A 5 -12.59 -6.90 -66.20
N THR A 6 -12.97 -7.77 -65.28
CA THR A 6 -14.00 -8.83 -65.44
C THR A 6 -14.00 -9.85 -64.27
N THR A 7 -15.08 -9.89 -63.53
CA THR A 7 -16.05 -11.02 -63.32
C THR A 7 -15.45 -12.38 -62.89
N GLY A 8 -15.80 -13.01 -61.78
CA GLY A 8 -17.12 -13.48 -61.38
C GLY A 8 -17.13 -15.02 -61.35
N GLY A 9 -17.57 -15.68 -60.31
CA GLY A 9 -17.81 -17.12 -60.36
C GLY A 9 -18.00 -17.77 -58.96
N GLY A 10 -19.22 -17.77 -58.49
CA GLY A 10 -19.61 -18.65 -57.39
C GLY A 10 -19.96 -20.05 -57.88
N VAL A 11 -19.65 -21.08 -57.10
CA VAL A 11 -20.22 -22.44 -57.27
C VAL A 11 -20.58 -23.07 -55.94
N ARG A 12 -21.71 -23.67 -55.97
CA ARG A 12 -22.58 -24.24 -54.95
C ARG A 12 -22.06 -25.54 -54.30
N ARG A 13 -22.65 -25.80 -53.12
CA ARG A 13 -22.79 -27.04 -52.36
C ARG A 13 -22.83 -28.32 -53.18
N ARG A 14 -22.20 -29.39 -52.65
CA ARG A 14 -22.73 -30.77 -52.75
C ARG A 14 -22.35 -31.62 -51.56
N THR A 15 -23.38 -32.13 -50.92
CA THR A 15 -23.44 -33.16 -49.89
C THR A 15 -23.08 -34.52 -50.51
N VAL A 16 -22.27 -35.34 -49.83
CA VAL A 16 -22.27 -36.80 -50.02
C VAL A 16 -22.19 -37.48 -48.66
N LEU A 17 -23.23 -38.24 -48.38
CA LEU A 17 -23.32 -39.22 -47.30
C LEU A 17 -22.58 -40.52 -47.71
N GLY A 18 -21.95 -41.18 -46.76
CA GLY A 18 -21.43 -42.55 -46.91
C GLY A 18 -20.83 -43.03 -45.61
N GLY A 19 -21.54 -43.90 -44.90
CA GLY A 19 -21.16 -44.50 -43.64
C GLY A 19 -20.28 -45.73 -43.79
N ALA A 20 -19.59 -46.05 -42.71
CA ALA A 20 -19.35 -47.45 -42.29
C ALA A 20 -18.80 -47.48 -40.85
N ALA A 21 -19.29 -48.43 -40.10
CA ALA A 21 -19.12 -48.64 -38.68
C ALA A 21 -17.79 -49.36 -38.29
N ALA A 22 -17.49 -49.24 -36.99
CA ALA A 22 -16.83 -50.16 -36.09
C ALA A 22 -15.35 -49.94 -35.77
N ALA A 23 -15.06 -49.56 -34.55
CA ALA A 23 -14.43 -50.41 -33.52
C ALA A 23 -14.16 -49.59 -32.26
N ALA A 24 -14.70 -50.02 -31.13
CA ALA A 24 -14.47 -49.50 -29.80
C ALA A 24 -13.07 -49.80 -29.34
N ALA A 25 -12.32 -48.74 -28.99
CA ALA A 25 -11.17 -48.84 -28.07
C ALA A 25 -11.36 -47.74 -27.03
N GLY A 26 -11.76 -48.16 -25.84
CA GLY A 26 -11.94 -47.24 -24.70
C GLY A 26 -10.59 -46.67 -24.24
N ILE A 27 -10.41 -45.41 -24.50
CA ILE A 27 -9.42 -44.58 -23.77
C ILE A 27 -10.25 -43.74 -22.82
N ALA A 28 -10.17 -44.08 -21.53
CA ALA A 28 -10.67 -43.28 -20.45
C ALA A 28 -9.90 -41.95 -20.44
N PHE A 29 -10.41 -40.93 -21.11
CA PHE A 29 -10.04 -39.57 -20.85
C PHE A 29 -10.54 -39.24 -19.46
N ALA A 30 -9.56 -39.21 -18.49
CA ALA A 30 -9.79 -38.52 -17.21
C ALA A 30 -10.31 -37.15 -17.52
N GLY A 31 -11.56 -36.88 -17.18
CA GLY A 31 -12.21 -35.62 -17.42
C GLY A 31 -11.41 -34.49 -16.80
N CYS A 32 -10.87 -33.62 -17.63
CA CYS A 32 -10.63 -32.26 -17.25
C CYS A 32 -11.99 -31.71 -16.82
N ALA A 33 -12.21 -31.61 -15.51
CA ALA A 33 -13.32 -30.86 -14.97
C ALA A 33 -13.22 -29.47 -15.59
N ALA A 34 -14.19 -29.10 -16.41
CA ALA A 34 -14.38 -27.72 -16.84
C ALA A 34 -14.38 -26.88 -15.57
N ASP A 35 -13.50 -25.94 -15.53
CA ASP A 35 -13.41 -24.96 -14.44
C ASP A 35 -14.68 -24.11 -14.51
N ASP A 36 -15.68 -24.46 -13.69
CA ASP A 36 -16.91 -23.71 -13.47
C ASP A 36 -16.51 -22.43 -12.70
N GLY A 37 -15.93 -21.50 -13.43
CA GLY A 37 -15.42 -20.24 -12.89
C GLY A 37 -16.51 -19.46 -12.15
N GLY A 38 -16.63 -19.65 -10.81
CA GLY A 38 -17.29 -18.60 -10.13
C GLY A 38 -18.08 -18.82 -8.85
N ALA A 39 -18.70 -19.94 -8.59
CA ALA A 39 -19.44 -20.10 -7.34
C ALA A 39 -18.50 -20.49 -6.18
N PRO A 40 -18.56 -19.79 -5.02
CA PRO A 40 -17.77 -20.18 -3.85
C PRO A 40 -18.15 -21.59 -3.41
N ARG A 41 -17.13 -22.41 -3.13
CA ARG A 41 -17.31 -23.81 -2.71
C ARG A 41 -16.86 -23.96 -1.25
N GLU A 42 -17.56 -24.80 -0.54
CA GLU A 42 -17.06 -25.32 0.73
C GLU A 42 -16.18 -26.55 0.48
N ARG A 43 -15.02 -26.59 1.11
CA ARG A 43 -14.10 -27.72 1.00
C ARG A 43 -14.71 -28.93 1.74
N LYS A 44 -14.76 -30.07 1.07
CA LYS A 44 -15.16 -31.33 1.73
C LYS A 44 -14.04 -31.83 2.65
N LYS A 45 -14.42 -32.51 3.73
CA LYS A 45 -13.44 -33.13 4.65
C LYS A 45 -12.54 -34.09 3.87
N GLY A 46 -11.21 -33.96 4.07
CA GLY A 46 -10.19 -34.73 3.36
C GLY A 46 -9.87 -34.28 1.95
N GLN A 47 -10.59 -33.31 1.40
CA GLN A 47 -10.29 -32.75 0.08
C GLN A 47 -9.03 -31.90 0.14
N LYS A 48 -8.07 -32.20 -0.72
CA LYS A 48 -6.86 -31.39 -0.91
C LYS A 48 -7.12 -30.29 -1.91
N ILE A 49 -6.72 -29.07 -1.56
CA ILE A 49 -6.78 -27.89 -2.40
C ILE A 49 -5.45 -27.13 -2.39
N THR A 50 -5.21 -26.36 -3.42
CA THR A 50 -4.09 -25.40 -3.47
C THR A 50 -4.63 -24.02 -3.77
N LEU A 51 -4.33 -23.05 -2.90
CA LEU A 51 -4.64 -21.65 -3.05
C LEU A 51 -3.44 -20.93 -3.68
N THR A 52 -3.69 -20.03 -4.60
CA THR A 52 -2.67 -19.17 -5.21
C THR A 52 -2.61 -17.83 -4.47
N PHE A 53 -1.40 -17.38 -4.13
CA PHE A 53 -1.18 -16.12 -3.41
C PHE A 53 -0.14 -15.26 -4.10
N TRP A 54 -0.54 -14.08 -4.60
CA TRP A 54 0.35 -13.10 -5.20
C TRP A 54 0.83 -12.09 -4.15
N SER A 55 2.16 -12.04 -3.94
CA SER A 55 2.75 -11.19 -2.92
C SER A 55 4.15 -10.70 -3.33
N TRP A 56 4.54 -9.53 -2.84
CA TRP A 56 5.89 -8.96 -2.98
C TRP A 56 6.65 -8.90 -1.64
N VAL A 57 6.06 -9.44 -0.56
CA VAL A 57 6.70 -9.44 0.76
C VAL A 57 7.99 -10.23 0.73
N PRO A 58 9.13 -9.64 1.18
CA PRO A 58 10.36 -10.40 1.36
C PRO A 58 10.17 -11.54 2.37
N GLY A 59 10.66 -12.72 2.04
CA GLY A 59 10.62 -13.87 2.95
C GLY A 59 9.24 -14.48 3.19
N ILE A 60 8.21 -14.11 2.40
CA ILE A 60 6.85 -14.64 2.50
C ILE A 60 6.79 -16.17 2.39
N ASP A 61 7.75 -16.78 1.70
CA ASP A 61 7.84 -18.23 1.56
C ASP A 61 7.93 -18.94 2.92
N ARG A 62 8.61 -18.33 3.91
CA ARG A 62 8.85 -18.94 5.24
C ARG A 62 7.56 -19.25 6.02
N PRO A 63 6.64 -18.27 6.24
CA PRO A 63 5.37 -18.57 6.89
C PRO A 63 4.48 -19.47 6.01
N VAL A 64 4.52 -19.33 4.68
CA VAL A 64 3.75 -20.20 3.78
C VAL A 64 4.21 -21.65 3.89
N ASP A 65 5.52 -21.91 3.93
CA ASP A 65 6.06 -23.25 4.15
C ASP A 65 5.64 -23.82 5.52
N LEU A 66 5.57 -22.97 6.56
CA LEU A 66 5.07 -23.41 7.87
C LEU A 66 3.58 -23.76 7.82
N TRP A 67 2.76 -22.92 7.16
CA TRP A 67 1.36 -23.24 6.91
C TRP A 67 1.18 -24.55 6.19
N ASN A 68 1.89 -24.74 5.08
CA ASN A 68 1.78 -25.91 4.23
C ASN A 68 2.16 -27.22 4.97
N ARG A 69 3.17 -27.17 5.84
CA ARG A 69 3.51 -28.34 6.68
C ARG A 69 2.40 -28.69 7.67
N ASN A 70 1.75 -27.68 8.25
CA ASN A 70 0.73 -27.86 9.27
C ASN A 70 -0.68 -28.11 8.70
N ASN A 71 -0.88 -27.80 7.41
CA ASN A 71 -2.18 -27.89 6.74
C ASN A 71 -2.08 -28.70 5.44
N PRO A 72 -1.86 -30.03 5.49
CA PRO A 72 -1.62 -30.83 4.30
C PRO A 72 -2.79 -30.89 3.31
N GLU A 73 -4.00 -30.52 3.75
CA GLU A 73 -5.20 -30.46 2.91
C GLU A 73 -5.39 -29.08 2.23
N VAL A 74 -4.80 -28.00 2.79
CA VAL A 74 -4.93 -26.64 2.27
C VAL A 74 -3.54 -26.07 2.03
N GLN A 75 -3.03 -26.29 0.84
CA GLN A 75 -1.71 -25.81 0.44
C GLN A 75 -1.83 -24.40 -0.14
N VAL A 76 -0.80 -23.58 0.05
CA VAL A 76 -0.69 -22.25 -0.54
C VAL A 76 0.55 -22.20 -1.43
N LYS A 77 0.37 -21.75 -2.67
CA LYS A 77 1.45 -21.51 -3.62
C LYS A 77 1.63 -20.02 -3.79
N VAL A 78 2.81 -19.51 -3.41
CA VAL A 78 3.17 -18.10 -3.61
C VAL A 78 3.65 -17.86 -5.04
N GLU A 79 3.16 -16.80 -5.65
CA GLU A 79 3.73 -16.20 -6.84
C GLU A 79 4.25 -14.80 -6.47
N LYS A 80 5.54 -14.60 -6.59
CA LYS A 80 6.17 -13.30 -6.34
C LYS A 80 5.88 -12.34 -7.48
N VAL A 81 5.37 -11.17 -7.15
CA VAL A 81 5.06 -10.10 -8.10
C VAL A 81 5.99 -8.91 -7.85
N SER A 82 6.30 -8.17 -8.92
CA SER A 82 7.10 -6.94 -8.80
C SER A 82 6.25 -5.83 -8.17
N ALA A 83 6.81 -5.11 -7.18
CA ALA A 83 6.19 -3.93 -6.58
C ALA A 83 6.69 -2.61 -7.18
N VAL A 84 7.36 -2.66 -8.31
CA VAL A 84 7.93 -1.47 -8.98
C VAL A 84 6.83 -0.73 -9.73
N ASN A 85 6.70 0.57 -9.48
CA ASN A 85 5.80 1.47 -10.21
C ASN A 85 4.33 1.01 -10.34
N GLY A 86 3.83 0.19 -9.40
CA GLY A 86 2.46 -0.29 -9.46
C GLY A 86 2.20 -1.48 -10.40
N GLU A 87 3.25 -2.10 -10.95
CA GLU A 87 3.13 -3.26 -11.86
C GLU A 87 2.30 -4.40 -11.26
N GLN A 88 2.40 -4.64 -9.95
CA GLN A 88 1.61 -5.63 -9.24
C GLN A 88 0.10 -5.40 -9.40
N TYR A 89 -0.34 -4.15 -9.31
CA TYR A 89 -1.75 -3.80 -9.43
C TYR A 89 -2.24 -3.91 -10.87
N ALA A 90 -1.45 -3.43 -11.84
CA ALA A 90 -1.76 -3.58 -13.26
C ALA A 90 -1.94 -5.07 -13.63
N LYS A 91 -1.05 -5.95 -13.13
CA LYS A 91 -1.15 -7.39 -13.33
C LYS A 91 -2.43 -7.97 -12.69
N MET A 92 -2.75 -7.57 -11.46
CA MET A 92 -3.94 -8.04 -10.74
C MET A 92 -5.23 -7.57 -11.44
N HIS A 93 -5.34 -6.30 -11.84
CA HIS A 93 -6.49 -5.76 -12.60
C HIS A 93 -6.65 -6.48 -13.94
N ALA A 94 -5.55 -6.75 -14.65
CA ALA A 94 -5.61 -7.52 -15.90
C ALA A 94 -6.11 -8.96 -15.66
N ALA A 95 -5.69 -9.61 -14.60
CA ALA A 95 -6.14 -10.96 -14.24
C ALA A 95 -7.63 -10.99 -13.85
N ILE A 96 -8.12 -9.97 -13.12
CA ILE A 96 -9.54 -9.80 -12.81
C ILE A 96 -10.34 -9.67 -14.11
N LYS A 97 -9.90 -8.78 -15.01
CA LYS A 97 -10.56 -8.55 -16.31
C LYS A 97 -10.55 -9.79 -17.18
N ALA A 98 -9.47 -10.57 -17.16
CA ALA A 98 -9.37 -11.84 -17.89
C ALA A 98 -10.17 -12.97 -17.22
N GLY A 99 -10.72 -12.75 -16.03
CA GLY A 99 -11.50 -13.74 -15.30
C GLY A 99 -10.69 -14.82 -14.58
N ASN A 100 -9.38 -14.64 -14.45
CA ASN A 100 -8.45 -15.59 -13.84
C ASN A 100 -7.51 -14.93 -12.82
N PRO A 101 -8.04 -14.26 -11.76
CA PRO A 101 -7.23 -13.73 -10.67
C PRO A 101 -6.72 -14.87 -9.78
N PRO A 102 -5.68 -14.64 -8.95
CA PRO A 102 -5.31 -15.58 -7.89
C PRO A 102 -6.42 -15.70 -6.84
N ASP A 103 -6.31 -16.66 -5.91
CA ASP A 103 -7.23 -16.75 -4.77
C ASP A 103 -7.00 -15.63 -3.77
N LEU A 104 -5.72 -15.30 -3.50
CA LEU A 104 -5.31 -14.24 -2.59
C LEU A 104 -4.30 -13.30 -3.26
N GLY A 105 -4.32 -12.05 -2.78
CA GLY A 105 -3.33 -11.05 -3.18
C GLY A 105 -2.97 -10.12 -2.04
N GLN A 106 -1.69 -9.71 -2.02
CA GLN A 106 -1.29 -8.57 -1.22
C GLN A 106 -1.79 -7.30 -1.91
N ILE A 107 -2.50 -6.45 -1.18
CA ILE A 107 -3.05 -5.18 -1.67
C ILE A 107 -2.84 -4.12 -0.61
N GLU A 108 -2.28 -2.96 -0.98
CA GLU A 108 -2.17 -1.83 -0.05
C GLU A 108 -3.53 -1.20 0.25
N PHE A 109 -3.69 -0.67 1.46
CA PHE A 109 -4.95 -0.03 1.88
C PHE A 109 -5.47 1.03 0.89
N PRO A 110 -4.63 1.92 0.35
CA PRO A 110 -5.11 2.98 -0.54
C PRO A 110 -5.80 2.48 -1.81
N VAL A 111 -5.41 1.32 -2.33
CA VAL A 111 -5.91 0.83 -3.62
C VAL A 111 -7.08 -0.15 -3.51
N ILE A 112 -7.47 -0.56 -2.30
CA ILE A 112 -8.65 -1.43 -2.11
C ILE A 112 -9.89 -0.90 -2.84
N PRO A 113 -10.25 0.42 -2.77
CA PRO A 113 -11.41 0.94 -3.47
C PRO A 113 -11.36 0.75 -4.99
N SER A 114 -10.19 0.79 -5.62
CA SER A 114 -10.06 0.55 -7.06
C SER A 114 -10.39 -0.89 -7.42
N PHE A 115 -9.95 -1.85 -6.60
CA PHE A 115 -10.30 -3.26 -6.78
C PHE A 115 -11.79 -3.56 -6.52
N LEU A 116 -12.44 -2.79 -5.64
CA LEU A 116 -13.88 -2.89 -5.42
C LEU A 116 -14.68 -2.41 -6.62
N LEU A 117 -14.23 -1.36 -7.30
CA LEU A 117 -14.87 -0.89 -8.54
C LEU A 117 -14.85 -1.96 -9.64
N ASP A 118 -13.80 -2.75 -9.72
CA ASP A 118 -13.68 -3.84 -10.68
C ASP A 118 -14.47 -5.10 -10.25
N GLY A 119 -15.14 -5.08 -9.09
CA GLY A 119 -15.77 -6.27 -8.50
C GLY A 119 -14.77 -7.38 -8.20
N GLY A 120 -13.48 -7.02 -8.03
CA GLY A 120 -12.35 -7.96 -7.94
C GLY A 120 -12.18 -8.62 -6.58
N LEU A 121 -12.77 -8.08 -5.50
CA LEU A 121 -12.58 -8.58 -4.15
C LEU A 121 -13.83 -9.25 -3.58
N ARG A 122 -13.60 -10.26 -2.76
CA ARG A 122 -14.63 -10.98 -2.02
C ARG A 122 -15.03 -10.23 -0.76
N ASP A 123 -16.33 -10.06 -0.51
CA ASP A 123 -16.79 -9.69 0.83
C ASP A 123 -16.56 -10.87 1.80
N LEU A 124 -15.75 -10.63 2.82
CA LEU A 124 -15.37 -11.60 3.84
C LEU A 124 -16.30 -11.56 5.08
N ALA A 125 -17.20 -10.58 5.17
CA ALA A 125 -18.12 -10.47 6.31
C ALA A 125 -19.02 -11.70 6.45
N PRO A 126 -19.65 -12.24 5.37
CA PRO A 126 -20.44 -13.47 5.46
C PRO A 126 -19.62 -14.71 5.85
N LEU A 127 -18.29 -14.68 5.63
CA LEU A 127 -17.38 -15.77 5.99
C LEU A 127 -16.89 -15.67 7.45
N GLY A 128 -17.36 -14.67 8.19
CA GLY A 128 -17.06 -14.49 9.60
C GLY A 128 -15.76 -13.71 9.88
N ALA A 129 -15.26 -12.91 8.93
CA ALA A 129 -14.06 -12.09 9.13
C ALA A 129 -14.17 -11.13 10.33
N ALA A 130 -15.38 -10.62 10.61
CA ALA A 130 -15.62 -9.65 11.68
C ALA A 130 -15.12 -10.09 13.07
N ARG A 131 -15.09 -11.41 13.35
CA ARG A 131 -14.61 -11.96 14.63
C ARG A 131 -13.12 -11.71 14.91
N HIS A 132 -12.36 -11.35 13.88
CA HIS A 132 -10.92 -11.08 13.97
C HIS A 132 -10.59 -9.58 14.13
N ARG A 133 -11.61 -8.71 14.17
CA ARG A 133 -11.47 -7.26 14.30
C ARG A 133 -10.56 -6.84 15.44
N ASP A 134 -10.72 -7.44 16.61
CA ASP A 134 -10.02 -7.02 17.83
C ASP A 134 -8.54 -7.39 17.85
N ALA A 135 -8.08 -8.22 16.89
CA ALA A 135 -6.66 -8.49 16.67
C ALA A 135 -5.90 -7.28 16.13
N PHE A 136 -6.59 -6.28 15.58
CA PHE A 136 -6.01 -5.11 14.92
C PHE A 136 -6.40 -3.80 15.62
N PHE A 137 -5.64 -2.72 15.39
CA PHE A 137 -6.10 -1.39 15.77
C PHE A 137 -7.30 -0.98 14.92
N ALA A 138 -8.19 -0.16 15.51
CA ALA A 138 -9.46 0.21 14.88
C ALA A 138 -9.27 0.88 13.50
N TRP A 139 -8.24 1.72 13.35
CA TRP A 139 -7.95 2.40 12.09
C TRP A 139 -7.50 1.45 10.97
N GLN A 140 -6.71 0.41 11.29
CA GLN A 140 -6.28 -0.60 10.32
C GLN A 140 -7.47 -1.40 9.81
N TRP A 141 -8.29 -1.88 10.73
CA TRP A 141 -9.50 -2.61 10.39
C TRP A 141 -10.45 -1.75 9.55
N ARG A 142 -10.64 -0.48 9.95
CA ARG A 142 -11.53 0.46 9.25
C ARG A 142 -11.17 0.63 7.78
N GLN A 143 -9.88 0.65 7.45
CA GLN A 143 -9.41 0.79 6.07
C GLN A 143 -9.69 -0.45 5.17
N SER A 144 -10.03 -1.59 5.76
CA SER A 144 -10.43 -2.81 5.05
C SER A 144 -11.96 -2.95 4.93
N VAL A 145 -12.73 -1.98 5.47
CA VAL A 145 -14.20 -2.01 5.53
C VAL A 145 -14.78 -0.92 4.64
N PHE A 146 -15.65 -1.32 3.72
CA PHE A 146 -16.37 -0.42 2.81
C PHE A 146 -17.87 -0.77 2.85
N GLY A 147 -18.71 0.21 3.21
CA GLY A 147 -20.10 -0.05 3.53
C GLY A 147 -20.24 -1.05 4.69
N SER A 148 -20.96 -2.12 4.49
CA SER A 148 -21.11 -3.26 5.44
C SER A 148 -20.10 -4.39 5.18
N GLY A 149 -19.34 -4.35 4.07
CA GLY A 149 -18.43 -5.41 3.65
C GLY A 149 -17.02 -5.29 4.25
N ILE A 150 -16.35 -6.42 4.40
CA ILE A 150 -14.96 -6.55 4.82
C ILE A 150 -14.20 -7.18 3.66
N TYR A 151 -13.19 -6.49 3.10
CA TYR A 151 -12.58 -6.91 1.82
C TYR A 151 -11.14 -7.37 1.92
N ALA A 152 -10.53 -7.24 3.09
CA ALA A 152 -9.17 -7.72 3.30
C ALA A 152 -8.87 -7.90 4.80
N ILE A 153 -7.81 -8.66 5.10
CA ILE A 153 -7.25 -8.78 6.44
C ILE A 153 -5.98 -7.90 6.51
N PRO A 154 -5.90 -6.95 7.46
CA PRO A 154 -4.71 -6.11 7.61
C PRO A 154 -3.44 -6.94 7.78
N GLN A 155 -2.38 -6.58 7.05
CA GLN A 155 -1.13 -7.33 7.02
C GLN A 155 0.02 -6.51 7.62
N ALA A 156 0.36 -5.37 6.99
CA ALA A 156 1.39 -4.46 7.44
C ALA A 156 0.83 -3.06 7.64
N SER A 157 1.50 -2.30 8.47
CA SER A 157 1.21 -0.90 8.69
C SER A 157 2.48 -0.05 8.66
N GLY A 158 2.30 1.25 8.45
CA GLY A 158 3.40 2.21 8.42
C GLY A 158 3.08 3.43 9.29
N PRO A 159 2.89 3.27 10.63
CA PRO A 159 2.78 4.43 11.50
C PRO A 159 3.96 5.36 11.26
N MET A 160 3.69 6.66 11.15
CA MET A 160 4.71 7.65 10.81
C MET A 160 5.45 8.13 12.06
N GLY A 161 6.74 8.44 11.87
CA GLY A 161 7.64 8.97 12.87
C GLY A 161 8.75 9.79 12.23
N LEU A 162 9.71 10.20 13.02
CA LEU A 162 10.88 10.95 12.60
C LEU A 162 12.14 10.13 12.86
N PHE A 163 12.92 9.84 11.84
CA PHE A 163 14.27 9.31 11.95
C PHE A 163 15.27 10.46 11.95
N VAL A 164 16.24 10.45 12.85
CA VAL A 164 17.28 11.48 12.95
C VAL A 164 18.66 10.87 13.07
N ARG A 165 19.65 11.49 12.43
CA ARG A 165 21.07 11.27 12.64
C ARG A 165 21.48 11.93 13.95
N GLN A 166 21.34 11.18 15.06
CA GLN A 166 21.59 11.69 16.40
C GLN A 166 23.02 12.23 16.55
N ASP A 167 24.00 11.56 15.93
CA ASP A 167 25.39 12.00 15.92
C ASP A 167 25.61 13.40 15.33
N LEU A 168 24.81 13.77 14.32
CA LEU A 168 24.86 15.09 13.71
C LEU A 168 24.09 16.12 14.53
N PHE A 169 22.89 15.76 15.02
CA PHE A 169 22.10 16.63 15.88
C PHE A 169 22.87 17.00 17.16
N ASP A 170 23.50 16.01 17.81
CA ASP A 170 24.35 16.24 18.99
C ASP A 170 25.54 17.16 18.68
N ARG A 171 26.24 16.89 17.56
CA ARG A 171 27.37 17.70 17.10
C ARG A 171 27.01 19.16 16.86
N TRP A 172 25.82 19.40 16.32
CA TRP A 172 25.33 20.74 15.97
C TRP A 172 24.54 21.39 17.11
N GLY A 173 24.34 20.71 18.23
CA GLY A 173 23.55 21.22 19.36
C GLY A 173 22.06 21.33 19.07
N ILE A 174 21.55 20.57 18.07
CA ILE A 174 20.14 20.61 17.65
C ILE A 174 19.32 19.64 18.47
N GLN A 175 18.25 20.12 19.07
CA GLN A 175 17.30 19.25 19.76
C GLN A 175 16.37 18.54 18.76
N VAL A 176 16.04 17.28 19.02
CA VAL A 176 15.07 16.52 18.20
C VAL A 176 13.69 17.20 18.28
N PRO A 177 13.14 17.69 17.16
CA PRO A 177 11.93 18.50 17.17
C PRO A 177 10.70 17.69 17.56
N ARG A 178 9.84 18.27 18.39
CA ARG A 178 8.57 17.67 18.84
C ARG A 178 7.35 18.31 18.21
N THR A 179 7.52 19.48 17.59
CA THR A 179 6.46 20.19 16.86
C THR A 179 6.95 20.57 15.48
N TRP A 180 6.02 20.85 14.57
CA TRP A 180 6.38 21.33 13.23
C TRP A 180 7.09 22.68 13.26
N ASP A 181 6.76 23.58 14.21
CA ASP A 181 7.47 24.84 14.41
C ASP A 181 8.92 24.60 14.87
N ALA A 182 9.13 23.67 15.82
CA ALA A 182 10.46 23.26 16.23
C ALA A 182 11.23 22.54 15.10
N TYR A 183 10.53 21.81 14.22
CA TYR A 183 11.12 21.18 13.06
C TYR A 183 11.64 22.22 12.06
N GLU A 184 10.88 23.29 11.81
CA GLU A 184 11.32 24.39 10.97
C GLU A 184 12.56 25.11 11.56
N THR A 185 12.56 25.37 12.86
CA THR A 185 13.75 25.91 13.57
C THR A 185 14.96 25.01 13.43
N ALA A 186 14.77 23.67 13.62
CA ALA A 186 15.84 22.70 13.42
C ALA A 186 16.32 22.68 11.95
N ALA A 187 15.43 22.86 10.99
CA ALA A 187 15.78 22.92 9.58
C ALA A 187 16.66 24.13 9.25
N GLU A 188 16.42 25.28 9.87
CA GLU A 188 17.27 26.48 9.75
C GLU A 188 18.67 26.22 10.32
N GLU A 189 18.75 25.60 11.50
CA GLU A 189 20.06 25.24 12.09
C GLU A 189 20.82 24.23 11.24
N VAL A 190 20.16 23.16 10.77
CA VAL A 190 20.75 22.19 9.84
C VAL A 190 21.28 22.89 8.60
N ARG A 191 20.54 23.88 8.07
CA ARG A 191 20.94 24.63 6.88
C ARG A 191 22.20 25.46 7.09
N ARG A 192 22.40 26.04 8.28
CA ARG A 192 23.64 26.75 8.66
C ARG A 192 24.86 25.84 8.64
N HIS A 193 24.68 24.55 8.86
CA HIS A 193 25.74 23.53 8.75
C HIS A 193 25.92 22.97 7.33
N GLY A 194 25.28 23.57 6.31
CA GLY A 194 25.44 23.17 4.91
C GLY A 194 24.62 21.96 4.48
N ALA A 195 23.76 21.43 5.36
CA ALA A 195 22.87 20.29 5.12
C ALA A 195 21.41 20.73 4.89
N TRP A 196 20.54 19.82 4.50
CA TRP A 196 19.10 20.01 4.40
C TRP A 196 18.42 19.05 5.38
N ILE A 197 17.47 19.53 6.17
CA ILE A 197 16.91 18.67 7.22
C ILE A 197 16.33 17.38 6.65
N GLU A 198 15.72 17.45 5.47
CA GLU A 198 15.07 16.35 4.78
C GLU A 198 14.89 16.65 3.28
N THR A 199 14.18 15.77 2.56
CA THR A 199 13.69 16.00 1.19
C THR A 199 12.18 16.13 1.14
N PHE A 200 11.66 17.12 0.41
CA PHE A 200 10.31 17.09 -0.12
C PHE A 200 10.36 16.32 -1.45
N ALA A 201 9.92 15.06 -1.42
CA ALA A 201 9.86 14.23 -2.63
C ALA A 201 8.53 14.47 -3.36
N PRO A 202 8.51 15.24 -4.47
CA PRO A 202 7.26 15.65 -5.12
C PRO A 202 6.44 14.45 -5.61
N THR A 203 7.10 13.40 -6.08
CA THR A 203 6.46 12.20 -6.63
C THR A 203 5.91 11.25 -5.56
N ASN A 204 6.01 11.58 -4.27
CA ASN A 204 5.55 10.74 -3.18
C ASN A 204 4.19 11.20 -2.62
N GLY A 205 3.13 11.07 -3.43
CA GLY A 205 1.76 11.43 -3.05
C GLY A 205 1.24 10.69 -1.82
N ASN A 206 1.66 9.43 -1.64
CA ASN A 206 1.25 8.63 -0.47
C ASN A 206 1.83 9.20 0.84
N ARG A 207 3.10 9.65 0.84
CA ARG A 207 3.69 10.34 2.00
C ARG A 207 2.96 11.66 2.28
N PHE A 208 2.66 12.44 1.24
CA PHE A 208 1.90 13.69 1.39
C PHE A 208 0.52 13.42 1.98
N ALA A 209 -0.16 12.34 1.57
CA ALA A 209 -1.42 11.90 2.18
C ALA A 209 -1.27 11.60 3.68
N GLY A 210 -0.20 10.92 4.10
CA GLY A 210 0.07 10.66 5.51
C GLY A 210 0.26 11.95 6.32
N LEU A 211 0.97 12.94 5.77
CA LEU A 211 1.14 14.26 6.41
C LEU A 211 -0.19 15.01 6.52
N ALA A 212 -1.01 14.98 5.47
CA ALA A 212 -2.35 15.57 5.47
C ALA A 212 -3.27 14.87 6.49
N TRP A 213 -3.22 13.54 6.55
CA TRP A 213 -3.96 12.75 7.53
C TRP A 213 -3.62 13.16 8.97
N GLN A 214 -2.31 13.28 9.30
CA GLN A 214 -1.87 13.76 10.62
C GLN A 214 -2.40 15.16 10.93
N ALA A 215 -2.52 16.03 9.93
CA ALA A 215 -3.06 17.37 10.10
C ALA A 215 -4.58 17.41 10.29
N GLY A 216 -5.28 16.25 10.16
CA GLY A 216 -6.72 16.11 10.31
C GLY A 216 -7.51 16.19 9.01
N ALA A 217 -6.86 16.08 7.85
CA ALA A 217 -7.51 16.04 6.55
C ALA A 217 -8.40 14.79 6.37
N LYS A 218 -9.37 14.89 5.48
CA LYS A 218 -10.29 13.81 5.12
C LYS A 218 -10.55 13.85 3.61
N TRP A 219 -9.64 13.30 2.84
CA TRP A 219 -9.66 13.45 1.38
C TRP A 219 -10.89 12.87 0.69
N TYR A 220 -11.51 11.85 1.28
CA TYR A 220 -12.71 11.23 0.72
C TYR A 220 -13.80 11.07 1.77
N ALA A 221 -15.01 11.33 1.33
CA ALA A 221 -16.24 11.02 2.07
C ALA A 221 -17.30 10.54 1.09
N THR A 222 -18.40 10.00 1.60
CA THR A 222 -19.58 9.65 0.80
C THR A 222 -20.81 10.34 1.36
N HIS A 223 -21.66 10.85 0.46
CA HIS A 223 -23.00 11.32 0.78
C HIS A 223 -24.00 10.57 -0.10
N GLY A 224 -24.71 9.60 0.49
CA GLY A 224 -25.47 8.62 -0.26
C GLY A 224 -24.57 7.79 -1.17
N ASP A 225 -24.81 7.83 -2.47
CA ASP A 225 -24.04 7.17 -3.53
C ASP A 225 -23.00 8.10 -4.20
N THR A 226 -22.82 9.31 -3.69
CA THR A 226 -21.93 10.31 -4.25
C THR A 226 -20.62 10.37 -3.46
N TRP A 227 -19.49 10.27 -4.13
CA TRP A 227 -18.18 10.51 -3.57
C TRP A 227 -17.90 12.01 -3.45
N ILE A 228 -17.47 12.43 -2.28
CA ILE A 228 -17.02 13.81 -2.04
C ILE A 228 -15.51 13.82 -1.89
N VAL A 229 -14.82 14.59 -2.74
CA VAL A 229 -13.36 14.71 -2.74
C VAL A 229 -12.96 16.03 -2.08
N HIS A 230 -12.25 15.96 -0.95
CA HIS A 230 -11.80 17.09 -0.13
C HIS A 230 -10.27 17.25 -0.13
N LEU A 231 -9.58 17.00 -1.24
CA LEU A 231 -8.13 17.13 -1.31
C LEU A 231 -7.65 18.55 -0.99
N ASP A 232 -8.45 19.55 -1.31
CA ASP A 232 -8.18 20.97 -1.07
C ASP A 232 -8.86 21.47 0.22
N ASP A 233 -8.87 20.66 1.30
CA ASP A 233 -9.38 21.05 2.61
C ASP A 233 -8.36 21.88 3.42
N ALA A 234 -8.82 22.53 4.48
CA ALA A 234 -7.97 23.41 5.30
C ALA A 234 -6.76 22.67 5.93
N PRO A 235 -6.89 21.44 6.47
CA PRO A 235 -5.73 20.69 6.96
C PRO A 235 -4.71 20.36 5.86
N THR A 236 -5.15 19.98 4.66
CA THR A 236 -4.25 19.67 3.54
C THR A 236 -3.54 20.94 3.05
N ARG A 237 -4.26 22.08 2.96
CA ARG A 237 -3.66 23.39 2.65
C ARG A 237 -2.60 23.79 3.65
N ARG A 238 -2.82 23.55 4.94
CA ARG A 238 -1.83 23.81 5.99
C ARG A 238 -0.54 23.03 5.77
N VAL A 239 -0.64 21.75 5.41
CA VAL A 239 0.52 20.92 5.08
C VAL A 239 1.23 21.43 3.82
N ALA A 240 0.47 21.78 2.78
CA ALA A 240 1.01 22.30 1.53
C ALA A 240 1.78 23.61 1.77
N ASP A 241 1.19 24.58 2.49
CA ASP A 241 1.82 25.86 2.83
C ASP A 241 3.11 25.67 3.63
N TYR A 242 3.10 24.76 4.60
CA TYR A 242 4.25 24.46 5.44
C TYR A 242 5.43 23.92 4.60
N TRP A 243 5.18 22.91 3.79
CA TRP A 243 6.23 22.33 2.95
C TRP A 243 6.66 23.27 1.82
N GLU A 244 5.76 24.05 1.23
CA GLU A 244 6.11 25.10 0.28
C GLU A 244 7.04 26.14 0.93
N GLY A 245 6.76 26.54 2.18
CA GLY A 245 7.61 27.43 2.95
C GLY A 245 9.03 26.90 3.14
N LEU A 246 9.18 25.63 3.53
CA LEU A 246 10.48 24.98 3.66
C LEU A 246 11.24 24.90 2.32
N VAL A 247 10.53 24.58 1.24
CA VAL A 247 11.09 24.53 -0.14
C VAL A 247 11.59 25.90 -0.58
N ARG A 248 10.74 26.95 -0.49
CA ARG A 248 11.10 28.32 -0.90
C ARG A 248 12.29 28.88 -0.13
N ARG A 249 12.43 28.49 1.12
CA ARG A 249 13.56 28.86 1.98
C ARG A 249 14.77 27.94 1.82
N LYS A 250 14.70 26.95 0.94
CA LYS A 250 15.77 25.97 0.67
C LYS A 250 16.21 25.20 1.92
N LEU A 251 15.27 24.90 2.83
CA LEU A 251 15.50 24.14 4.05
C LEU A 251 15.38 22.64 3.85
N VAL A 252 14.78 22.23 2.74
CA VAL A 252 14.64 20.84 2.29
C VAL A 252 15.17 20.69 0.86
N MET A 253 15.65 19.50 0.51
CA MET A 253 15.91 19.14 -0.88
C MET A 253 14.58 18.85 -1.61
N THR A 254 14.59 18.92 -2.95
CA THR A 254 13.43 18.58 -3.80
C THR A 254 13.79 17.48 -4.79
N ILE A 255 14.28 16.36 -4.26
CA ILE A 255 14.69 15.19 -5.02
C ILE A 255 13.75 14.01 -4.74
N PRO A 256 13.62 13.04 -5.66
CA PRO A 256 12.91 11.80 -5.37
C PRO A 256 13.54 11.05 -4.19
N ASP A 257 12.73 10.59 -3.26
CA ASP A 257 13.18 9.73 -2.16
C ASP A 257 13.38 8.27 -2.60
N ARG A 258 14.03 7.47 -1.75
CA ARG A 258 14.25 6.02 -1.95
C ARG A 258 14.95 5.67 -3.26
N ARG A 259 15.88 6.55 -3.69
CA ARG A 259 16.80 6.35 -4.81
C ARG A 259 18.24 6.39 -4.30
N ASP A 260 19.17 5.87 -5.07
CA ASP A 260 20.59 5.76 -4.67
C ASP A 260 21.19 7.09 -4.24
N ALA A 261 20.87 8.18 -4.95
CA ALA A 261 21.32 9.52 -4.60
C ALA A 261 20.81 9.95 -3.23
N TRP A 262 19.52 9.71 -2.94
CA TRP A 262 18.91 10.03 -1.66
C TRP A 262 19.52 9.20 -0.50
N TYR A 263 19.75 7.89 -0.72
CA TYR A 263 20.42 7.05 0.29
C TYR A 263 21.86 7.50 0.54
N LYS A 264 22.57 7.95 -0.51
CA LYS A 264 23.90 8.54 -0.38
C LYS A 264 23.87 9.79 0.49
N ASP A 265 22.88 10.67 0.30
CA ASP A 265 22.73 11.89 1.09
C ASP A 265 22.42 11.60 2.57
N LEU A 266 21.61 10.56 2.87
CA LEU A 266 21.44 10.06 4.24
C LEU A 266 22.75 9.52 4.84
N GLN A 267 23.55 8.78 4.07
CA GLN A 267 24.81 8.23 4.52
C GLN A 267 25.82 9.34 4.84
N THR A 268 25.98 10.32 3.96
CA THR A 268 26.92 11.42 4.13
C THR A 268 26.49 12.42 5.20
N GLY A 269 25.19 12.45 5.54
CA GLY A 269 24.61 13.42 6.46
C GLY A 269 24.21 14.73 5.77
N ALA A 270 24.20 14.78 4.44
CA ALA A 270 23.62 15.89 3.69
C ALA A 270 22.10 16.01 3.97
N ILE A 271 21.45 14.87 4.32
CA ILE A 271 20.09 14.78 4.83
C ILE A 271 20.15 14.08 6.19
N PRO A 272 20.13 14.81 7.33
CA PRO A 272 20.28 14.24 8.67
C PRO A 272 18.96 13.76 9.30
N ALA A 273 17.81 13.99 8.67
CA ALA A 273 16.53 13.51 9.19
C ALA A 273 15.61 13.01 8.08
N TRP A 274 14.63 12.24 8.47
CA TRP A 274 13.59 11.74 7.55
C TRP A 274 12.28 11.52 8.30
N VAL A 275 11.24 12.24 7.87
CA VAL A 275 9.86 11.96 8.27
C VAL A 275 9.41 10.73 7.48
N GLY A 276 9.48 9.58 8.11
CA GLY A 276 9.25 8.28 7.49
C GLY A 276 8.16 7.48 8.19
N ALA A 277 8.02 6.26 7.79
CA ALA A 277 7.13 5.29 8.41
C ALA A 277 7.95 4.16 9.06
N SER A 278 7.31 3.36 9.91
CA SER A 278 7.95 2.29 10.68
C SER A 278 8.80 1.33 9.84
N TRP A 279 8.39 1.04 8.60
CA TRP A 279 9.15 0.20 7.66
C TRP A 279 10.44 0.87 7.13
N GLY A 280 10.67 2.13 7.45
CA GLY A 280 11.88 2.87 7.08
C GLY A 280 13.14 2.38 7.77
N ASP A 281 13.02 1.67 8.88
CA ASP A 281 14.11 1.05 9.62
C ASP A 281 14.94 0.09 8.73
N ALA A 282 14.27 -0.85 8.09
CA ALA A 282 14.90 -1.81 7.18
C ALA A 282 15.53 -1.12 5.95
N LEU A 283 14.90 -0.06 5.43
CA LEU A 283 15.46 0.72 4.32
C LEU A 283 16.73 1.46 4.71
N LEU A 284 16.76 2.09 5.89
CA LEU A 284 17.95 2.76 6.42
C LEU A 284 19.08 1.75 6.68
N ALA A 285 18.79 0.63 7.35
CA ALA A 285 19.78 -0.40 7.65
C ALA A 285 20.35 -1.05 6.38
N GLY A 286 19.50 -1.31 5.38
CA GLY A 286 19.90 -1.95 4.14
C GLY A 286 20.64 -1.03 3.15
N ASN A 287 20.29 0.26 3.09
CA ASN A 287 20.82 1.17 2.07
C ASN A 287 21.77 2.24 2.61
N ALA A 288 21.85 2.41 3.93
CA ALA A 288 22.80 3.32 4.56
C ALA A 288 23.63 2.64 5.66
N PRO A 289 24.23 1.45 5.42
CA PRO A 289 24.86 0.63 6.46
C PRO A 289 26.04 1.33 7.17
N GLY A 290 26.74 2.24 6.53
CA GLY A 290 27.83 3.04 7.11
C GLY A 290 27.38 4.00 8.21
N THR A 291 26.08 4.08 8.49
CA THR A 291 25.50 4.94 9.53
C THR A 291 24.97 4.14 10.73
N LYS A 292 25.35 2.87 10.84
CA LYS A 292 24.99 2.02 11.98
C LYS A 292 25.32 2.69 13.31
N GLY A 293 24.39 2.67 14.25
CA GLY A 293 24.53 3.27 15.58
C GLY A 293 24.21 4.78 15.66
N LYS A 294 24.09 5.46 14.49
CA LYS A 294 23.98 6.91 14.40
C LYS A 294 22.54 7.42 14.31
N TRP A 295 21.58 6.56 14.04
CA TRP A 295 20.17 6.92 13.91
C TRP A 295 19.41 6.75 15.23
N ARG A 296 18.35 7.53 15.37
CA ARG A 296 17.30 7.35 16.38
C ARG A 296 15.94 7.58 15.73
N ALA A 297 14.94 6.89 16.25
CA ALA A 297 13.54 7.17 15.95
C ALA A 297 12.94 8.08 17.01
N ALA A 298 12.11 9.01 16.59
CA ALA A 298 11.38 9.94 17.45
C ALA A 298 9.92 10.01 17.02
N PRO A 299 9.00 10.43 17.90
CA PRO A 299 7.62 10.70 17.50
C PRO A 299 7.55 11.71 16.36
N LEU A 300 6.53 11.54 15.50
CA LEU A 300 6.23 12.50 14.44
C LEU A 300 6.01 13.89 15.05
N PRO A 301 6.63 14.96 14.52
CA PRO A 301 6.39 16.31 15.00
C PRO A 301 4.91 16.67 15.00
N GLN A 302 4.44 17.34 16.03
CA GLN A 302 3.02 17.66 16.21
C GLN A 302 2.72 19.10 15.80
N TRP A 303 1.51 19.35 15.33
CA TRP A 303 1.05 20.70 15.00
C TRP A 303 0.81 21.58 16.23
N GLN A 304 0.71 20.98 17.40
CA GLN A 304 0.52 21.66 18.69
C GLN A 304 1.36 21.00 19.77
N THR A 305 1.87 21.75 20.70
CA THR A 305 2.58 21.23 21.86
C THR A 305 1.68 20.28 22.66
N GLY A 306 2.19 19.09 22.98
CA GLY A 306 1.42 18.04 23.68
C GLY A 306 0.44 17.28 22.78
N GLY A 307 0.39 17.57 21.50
CA GLY A 307 -0.44 16.85 20.52
C GLY A 307 -0.02 15.38 20.40
N ARG A 308 -0.98 14.53 20.02
CA ARG A 308 -0.80 13.10 19.75
C ARG A 308 -1.53 12.68 18.48
N ALA A 309 -1.44 13.50 17.43
CA ALA A 309 -1.99 13.19 16.13
C ALA A 309 -0.96 12.42 15.31
N TYR A 310 -1.32 11.21 14.89
CA TYR A 310 -0.47 10.36 14.08
C TYR A 310 -1.21 9.90 12.83
N ALA A 311 -0.44 9.46 11.86
CA ALA A 311 -0.94 8.95 10.60
C ALA A 311 -0.15 7.73 10.15
N ASN A 312 -0.58 7.17 9.04
CA ASN A 312 0.00 6.00 8.43
C ASN A 312 0.46 6.32 7.00
N TRP A 313 1.63 5.82 6.64
CA TRP A 313 2.14 5.88 5.28
C TRP A 313 2.42 4.47 4.76
N GLY A 314 1.69 4.06 3.70
CA GLY A 314 1.76 2.70 3.16
C GLY A 314 0.97 1.70 4.01
N GLY A 315 1.49 0.49 4.08
CA GLY A 315 0.81 -0.64 4.70
C GLY A 315 -0.04 -1.42 3.72
N SER A 316 -0.19 -2.70 3.98
CA SER A 316 -0.85 -3.64 3.08
C SER A 316 -1.80 -4.58 3.81
N THR A 317 -2.55 -5.30 3.02
CA THR A 317 -3.52 -6.31 3.43
C THR A 317 -3.31 -7.61 2.67
N THR A 318 -3.88 -8.68 3.17
CA THR A 318 -4.11 -9.91 2.41
C THR A 318 -5.59 -9.95 2.04
N ALA A 319 -5.88 -9.73 0.75
CA ALA A 319 -7.24 -9.74 0.20
C ALA A 319 -7.55 -11.10 -0.44
N VAL A 320 -8.82 -11.47 -0.45
CA VAL A 320 -9.35 -12.63 -1.18
C VAL A 320 -10.06 -12.14 -2.43
N PHE A 321 -9.69 -12.67 -3.60
CA PHE A 321 -10.32 -12.27 -4.85
C PHE A 321 -11.74 -12.85 -4.99
N ALA A 322 -12.59 -12.12 -5.71
CA ALA A 322 -14.00 -12.47 -5.86
C ALA A 322 -14.23 -13.86 -6.45
N LYS A 323 -13.33 -14.31 -7.33
CA LYS A 323 -13.39 -15.62 -8.01
C LYS A 323 -12.66 -16.75 -7.27
N ALA A 324 -12.11 -16.52 -6.07
CA ALA A 324 -11.52 -17.59 -5.28
C ALA A 324 -12.51 -18.73 -5.06
N SER A 325 -12.11 -19.95 -5.42
CA SER A 325 -13.00 -21.12 -5.36
C SER A 325 -13.29 -21.56 -3.93
N TYR A 326 -12.32 -21.36 -3.02
CA TYR A 326 -12.41 -21.74 -1.59
C TYR A 326 -12.17 -20.53 -0.69
N PRO A 327 -13.08 -19.54 -0.69
CA PRO A 327 -12.84 -18.26 -0.04
C PRO A 327 -12.77 -18.36 1.49
N LYS A 328 -13.39 -19.38 2.09
CA LYS A 328 -13.30 -19.61 3.54
C LYS A 328 -11.91 -20.10 3.94
N ASP A 329 -11.33 -21.06 3.20
CA ASP A 329 -9.96 -21.54 3.44
C ASP A 329 -8.94 -20.42 3.15
N ALA A 330 -9.18 -19.59 2.14
CA ALA A 330 -8.38 -18.40 1.85
C ALA A 330 -8.42 -17.38 2.99
N LEU A 331 -9.61 -17.11 3.56
CA LEU A 331 -9.75 -16.26 4.74
C LEU A 331 -8.98 -16.82 5.94
N ASP A 332 -9.09 -18.12 6.19
CA ASP A 332 -8.42 -18.76 7.34
C ASP A 332 -6.89 -18.66 7.20
N PHE A 333 -6.36 -18.87 6.00
CA PHE A 333 -4.94 -18.62 5.71
C PHE A 333 -4.56 -17.14 5.91
N ALA A 334 -5.34 -16.19 5.36
CA ALA A 334 -5.07 -14.76 5.49
C ALA A 334 -5.06 -14.31 6.97
N VAL A 335 -5.98 -14.82 7.77
CA VAL A 335 -6.02 -14.54 9.21
C VAL A 335 -4.79 -15.11 9.91
N TRP A 336 -4.49 -16.40 9.69
CA TRP A 336 -3.33 -17.04 10.30
C TRP A 336 -2.02 -16.33 9.90
N LEU A 337 -1.84 -16.04 8.62
CA LEU A 337 -0.64 -15.35 8.11
C LEU A 337 -0.37 -14.06 8.87
N ASN A 338 -1.42 -13.29 9.16
CA ASN A 338 -1.31 -11.93 9.67
C ASN A 338 -1.50 -11.81 11.20
N THR A 339 -1.90 -12.88 11.90
CA THR A 339 -2.18 -12.81 13.35
C THR A 339 -1.44 -13.85 14.17
N ALA A 340 -1.02 -14.97 13.58
CA ALA A 340 -0.33 -16.02 14.31
C ALA A 340 1.09 -15.57 14.71
N PRO A 341 1.49 -15.68 15.98
CA PRO A 341 2.79 -15.22 16.45
C PRO A 341 3.97 -15.82 15.70
N GLU A 342 3.90 -17.11 15.38
CA GLU A 342 4.94 -17.82 14.63
C GLU A 342 5.05 -17.32 13.17
N SER A 343 3.94 -16.98 12.53
CA SER A 343 3.91 -16.39 11.21
C SER A 343 4.53 -14.99 11.22
N ILE A 344 4.11 -14.14 12.17
CA ILE A 344 4.63 -12.78 12.34
C ILE A 344 6.15 -12.81 12.59
N ALA A 345 6.63 -13.71 13.45
CA ALA A 345 8.05 -13.84 13.70
C ALA A 345 8.87 -14.21 12.45
N LEU A 346 8.32 -15.09 11.59
CA LEU A 346 8.95 -15.45 10.31
C LEU A 346 8.94 -14.32 9.31
N LEU A 347 7.86 -13.54 9.24
CA LEU A 347 7.75 -12.35 8.39
C LEU A 347 8.78 -11.30 8.81
N LEU A 348 8.85 -10.95 10.09
CA LEU A 348 9.82 -10.00 10.62
C LEU A 348 11.28 -10.44 10.35
N LYS A 349 11.58 -11.72 10.56
CA LYS A 349 12.89 -12.28 10.22
C LYS A 349 13.20 -12.24 8.71
N GLY A 350 12.16 -12.13 7.88
CA GLY A 350 12.26 -11.96 6.43
C GLY A 350 12.51 -10.52 5.97
N GLY A 351 12.56 -9.56 6.87
CA GLY A 351 12.65 -8.14 6.55
C GLY A 351 11.28 -7.51 6.21
N TYR A 352 10.21 -8.16 6.64
CA TYR A 352 8.86 -7.62 6.52
C TYR A 352 8.65 -6.49 7.52
N GLY A 353 8.15 -5.36 7.07
CA GLY A 353 7.98 -4.17 7.88
C GLY A 353 7.16 -4.35 9.18
N PHE A 354 6.34 -3.38 9.54
CA PHE A 354 5.64 -3.36 10.82
C PHE A 354 4.32 -4.14 10.71
N PRO A 355 4.09 -5.21 11.50
CA PRO A 355 2.86 -6.01 11.41
C PRO A 355 1.64 -5.20 11.84
N SER A 356 0.47 -5.52 11.29
CA SER A 356 -0.79 -4.87 11.68
C SER A 356 -1.41 -5.46 12.93
N ALA A 357 -1.16 -6.74 13.25
CA ALA A 357 -1.73 -7.36 14.43
C ALA A 357 -1.14 -6.80 15.73
N LYS A 358 -1.98 -6.52 16.73
CA LYS A 358 -1.57 -6.04 18.05
C LYS A 358 -0.55 -6.94 18.73
N THR A 359 -0.65 -8.26 18.53
CA THR A 359 0.33 -9.23 19.03
C THR A 359 1.72 -9.01 18.47
N GLY A 360 1.83 -8.53 17.23
CA GLY A 360 3.10 -8.18 16.60
C GLY A 360 3.75 -6.95 17.23
N TYR A 361 2.97 -6.00 17.75
CA TYR A 361 3.49 -4.80 18.42
C TYR A 361 4.11 -5.10 19.78
N ALA A 362 3.74 -6.19 20.41
CA ALA A 362 4.28 -6.61 21.70
C ALA A 362 5.55 -7.46 21.59
N THR A 363 5.98 -7.80 20.37
CA THR A 363 7.14 -8.68 20.16
C THR A 363 8.45 -7.91 20.17
N THR A 364 9.46 -8.44 20.86
CA THR A 364 10.83 -7.93 20.80
C THR A 364 11.50 -8.13 19.43
N ALA A 365 10.91 -8.98 18.58
CA ALA A 365 11.39 -9.21 17.22
C ALA A 365 11.26 -7.96 16.32
N LEU A 366 10.46 -6.96 16.72
CA LEU A 366 10.39 -5.67 16.01
C LEU A 366 11.68 -4.84 16.12
N ASP A 367 12.49 -5.04 17.15
CA ASP A 367 13.75 -4.31 17.35
C ASP A 367 14.95 -5.10 16.80
N THR A 368 14.78 -5.81 15.68
CA THR A 368 15.85 -6.62 15.04
C THR A 368 17.06 -5.77 14.71
N ASP A 369 16.86 -4.54 14.29
CA ASP A 369 17.91 -3.60 13.91
C ASP A 369 18.25 -2.56 15.01
N LYS A 370 17.94 -2.87 16.29
CA LYS A 370 18.21 -1.93 17.40
C LYS A 370 19.65 -1.42 17.44
N ASP A 371 20.64 -2.24 17.06
CA ASP A 371 22.03 -1.81 16.98
C ASP A 371 22.25 -0.74 15.92
N PHE A 372 21.51 -0.76 14.82
CA PHE A 372 21.53 0.29 13.81
C PHE A 372 21.00 1.61 14.40
N PHE A 373 20.07 1.53 15.34
CA PHE A 373 19.53 2.65 16.08
C PHE A 373 20.25 2.89 17.45
N GLY A 374 21.51 2.47 17.57
CA GLY A 374 22.33 2.71 18.75
C GLY A 374 21.76 2.10 20.04
N GLY A 375 21.16 0.94 19.94
CA GLY A 375 20.54 0.22 21.06
C GLY A 375 19.13 0.70 21.44
N GLN A 376 18.55 1.68 20.71
CA GLN A 376 17.20 2.17 21.00
C GLN A 376 16.15 1.10 20.67
N PRO A 377 15.18 0.82 21.56
CA PRO A 377 13.98 0.06 21.23
C PRO A 377 13.03 0.93 20.40
N TYR A 378 13.41 1.18 19.16
CA TYR A 378 12.76 2.14 18.26
C TYR A 378 11.33 1.75 17.88
N SER A 379 11.01 0.46 17.91
CA SER A 379 9.67 -0.04 17.62
C SER A 379 8.59 0.54 18.54
N ARG A 380 8.96 0.90 19.77
CA ARG A 380 8.04 1.53 20.75
C ARG A 380 7.51 2.87 20.27
N VAL A 381 8.34 3.65 19.53
CA VAL A 381 7.92 4.93 18.94
C VAL A 381 6.77 4.69 17.95
N PHE A 382 6.94 3.71 17.09
CA PHE A 382 5.93 3.38 16.07
C PHE A 382 4.72 2.63 16.63
N ALA A 383 4.90 1.84 17.69
CA ALA A 383 3.80 1.21 18.40
C ALA A 383 2.89 2.26 19.06
N ASP A 384 3.48 3.27 19.74
CA ASP A 384 2.71 4.39 20.29
C ASP A 384 2.01 5.19 19.19
N ALA A 385 2.71 5.51 18.10
CA ALA A 385 2.12 6.18 16.94
C ALA A 385 0.93 5.40 16.39
N GLY A 386 1.10 4.08 16.17
CA GLY A 386 0.04 3.20 15.66
C GLY A 386 -1.21 3.13 16.53
N ALA A 387 -1.04 3.27 17.86
CA ALA A 387 -2.17 3.29 18.80
C ALA A 387 -3.00 4.60 18.72
N HIS A 388 -2.45 5.66 18.11
CA HIS A 388 -3.04 7.00 18.08
C HIS A 388 -3.33 7.52 16.66
N VAL A 389 -3.25 6.67 15.64
CA VAL A 389 -3.65 7.04 14.27
C VAL A 389 -5.15 7.33 14.23
N ASP A 390 -5.53 8.43 13.59
CA ASP A 390 -6.94 8.81 13.43
C ASP A 390 -7.70 7.76 12.62
N THR A 391 -8.84 7.31 13.15
CA THR A 391 -9.70 6.30 12.54
C THR A 391 -10.65 6.85 11.48
N SER A 392 -10.76 8.17 11.33
CA SER A 392 -11.72 8.80 10.42
C SER A 392 -11.27 8.88 8.97
N TRP A 393 -9.98 8.63 8.70
CA TRP A 393 -9.46 8.61 7.34
C TRP A 393 -10.06 7.48 6.51
N GLN A 394 -10.46 7.80 5.29
CA GLN A 394 -10.98 6.84 4.31
C GLN A 394 -10.28 7.04 2.97
N TRP A 395 -9.89 5.94 2.33
CA TRP A 395 -9.44 5.95 0.96
C TRP A 395 -10.63 5.90 0.00
N GLY A 396 -10.50 6.60 -1.12
CA GLY A 396 -11.49 6.58 -2.19
C GLY A 396 -10.97 5.91 -3.47
N PRO A 397 -11.84 5.71 -4.45
CA PRO A 397 -11.44 5.13 -5.71
C PRO A 397 -10.49 6.05 -6.50
N GLY A 398 -9.60 5.45 -7.30
CA GLY A 398 -8.66 6.18 -8.16
C GLY A 398 -7.52 6.89 -7.42
N VAL A 399 -7.22 6.50 -6.18
CA VAL A 399 -6.18 7.13 -5.37
C VAL A 399 -4.78 6.95 -5.96
N ASP A 400 -4.52 5.89 -6.68
CA ASP A 400 -3.30 5.64 -7.44
C ASP A 400 -3.09 6.73 -8.52
N THR A 401 -4.12 7.01 -9.30
CA THR A 401 -4.14 8.11 -10.28
C THR A 401 -3.99 9.46 -9.58
N LEU A 402 -4.65 9.67 -8.43
CA LEU A 402 -4.51 10.89 -7.63
C LEU A 402 -3.06 11.10 -7.18
N PHE A 403 -2.37 10.05 -6.71
CA PHE A 403 -0.97 10.15 -6.31
C PHE A 403 -0.04 10.51 -7.48
N GLN A 404 -0.27 9.95 -8.66
CA GLN A 404 0.46 10.33 -9.87
C GLN A 404 0.23 11.80 -10.23
N ARG A 405 -1.04 12.25 -10.27
CA ARG A 405 -1.39 13.65 -10.54
C ARG A 405 -0.79 14.63 -9.53
N LEU A 406 -0.77 14.26 -8.24
CA LEU A 406 -0.08 15.04 -7.21
C LEU A 406 1.43 15.13 -7.51
N GLY A 407 2.05 14.01 -7.85
CA GLY A 407 3.47 13.96 -8.18
C GLY A 407 3.85 14.85 -9.36
N ASP A 408 3.10 14.75 -10.44
CA ASP A 408 3.30 15.56 -11.65
C ASP A 408 3.08 17.05 -11.34
N ALA A 409 1.97 17.40 -10.68
CA ALA A 409 1.63 18.77 -10.39
C ALA A 409 2.58 19.44 -9.38
N PHE A 410 3.08 18.71 -8.37
CA PHE A 410 4.12 19.23 -7.48
C PHE A 410 5.45 19.40 -8.22
N THR A 411 5.80 18.48 -9.14
CA THR A 411 7.01 18.60 -9.96
C THR A 411 6.94 19.84 -10.84
N ASP A 412 5.81 20.07 -11.51
CA ASP A 412 5.56 21.29 -12.31
C ASP A 412 5.68 22.54 -11.43
N ALA A 413 5.00 22.56 -10.27
CA ALA A 413 5.03 23.70 -9.36
C ALA A 413 6.45 24.03 -8.85
N LEU A 414 7.29 23.01 -8.61
CA LEU A 414 8.69 23.20 -8.23
C LEU A 414 9.52 23.78 -9.37
N ALA A 415 9.27 23.39 -10.62
CA ALA A 415 9.97 23.89 -11.80
C ALA A 415 9.58 25.36 -12.11
N ASP A 416 8.31 25.68 -12.01
CA ASP A 416 7.74 26.95 -12.43
C ASP A 416 7.59 27.99 -11.29
N GLY A 417 7.92 27.62 -10.04
CA GLY A 417 7.72 28.44 -8.84
C GLY A 417 6.24 28.59 -8.49
N GLY A 418 5.39 27.63 -8.89
CA GLY A 418 3.96 27.60 -8.62
C GLY A 418 3.62 27.37 -7.15
N SER A 419 2.36 27.64 -6.78
CA SER A 419 1.88 27.43 -5.42
C SER A 419 1.42 25.99 -5.20
N PHE A 420 1.77 25.40 -4.07
CA PHE A 420 1.30 24.08 -3.67
C PHE A 420 -0.21 24.05 -3.42
N ARG A 421 -0.83 25.16 -3.02
CA ARG A 421 -2.30 25.28 -2.95
C ARG A 421 -2.95 25.11 -4.34
N SER A 422 -2.36 25.72 -5.38
CA SER A 422 -2.89 25.57 -6.73
C SER A 422 -2.80 24.11 -7.24
N VAL A 423 -1.79 23.36 -6.79
CA VAL A 423 -1.68 21.91 -7.03
C VAL A 423 -2.89 21.18 -6.45
N LEU A 424 -3.25 21.45 -5.19
CA LEU A 424 -4.38 20.79 -4.53
C LEU A 424 -5.70 21.04 -5.27
N THR A 425 -5.98 22.32 -5.59
CA THR A 425 -7.20 22.72 -6.32
C THR A 425 -7.27 22.06 -7.71
N LYS A 426 -6.13 22.05 -8.45
CA LYS A 426 -6.03 21.40 -9.78
C LYS A 426 -6.32 19.89 -9.66
N VAL A 427 -5.62 19.22 -8.76
CA VAL A 427 -5.70 17.74 -8.62
C VAL A 427 -7.08 17.32 -8.08
N GLN A 428 -7.70 18.09 -7.17
CA GLN A 428 -9.07 17.81 -6.71
C GLN A 428 -10.06 17.78 -7.89
N ARG A 429 -10.04 18.83 -8.73
CA ARG A 429 -10.90 18.90 -9.91
C ARG A 429 -10.69 17.74 -10.87
N GLN A 430 -9.41 17.38 -11.12
CA GLN A 430 -9.07 16.26 -11.98
C GLN A 430 -9.55 14.94 -11.40
N THR A 431 -9.40 14.73 -10.09
CA THR A 431 -9.87 13.51 -9.41
C THR A 431 -11.38 13.36 -9.52
N VAL A 432 -12.13 14.46 -9.32
CA VAL A 432 -13.60 14.43 -9.50
C VAL A 432 -13.96 14.08 -10.94
N ALA A 433 -13.26 14.64 -11.94
CA ALA A 433 -13.49 14.31 -13.35
C ALA A 433 -13.20 12.82 -13.62
N ASP A 434 -12.06 12.31 -13.15
CA ASP A 434 -11.68 10.89 -13.34
C ASP A 434 -12.71 9.92 -12.73
N LEU A 435 -13.30 10.27 -11.58
CA LEU A 435 -14.35 9.45 -10.96
C LEU A 435 -15.64 9.46 -11.80
N ARG A 436 -16.01 10.62 -12.33
CA ARG A 436 -17.17 10.77 -13.21
C ARG A 436 -17.00 9.99 -14.53
N ASP A 437 -15.80 10.04 -15.11
CA ASP A 437 -15.46 9.30 -16.34
C ASP A 437 -15.54 7.78 -16.13
N LYS A 438 -15.32 7.31 -14.90
CA LYS A 438 -15.52 5.93 -14.47
C LYS A 438 -17.00 5.60 -14.15
N GLY A 439 -17.93 6.51 -14.39
CA GLY A 439 -19.36 6.33 -14.14
C GLY A 439 -19.79 6.51 -12.68
N LEU A 440 -18.92 7.05 -11.82
CA LEU A 440 -19.23 7.32 -10.41
C LEU A 440 -19.84 8.72 -10.26
N LYS A 441 -20.78 8.86 -9.32
CA LYS A 441 -21.17 10.17 -8.85
C LYS A 441 -20.07 10.74 -7.97
N ALA A 442 -19.54 11.90 -8.30
CA ALA A 442 -18.47 12.54 -7.56
C ALA A 442 -18.59 14.06 -7.60
N GLU A 443 -18.25 14.72 -6.47
CA GLU A 443 -18.29 16.16 -6.29
C GLU A 443 -17.06 16.63 -5.54
N SER A 444 -16.68 17.90 -5.74
CA SER A 444 -15.67 18.56 -4.91
C SER A 444 -16.31 18.94 -3.58
N GLY A 445 -15.67 18.54 -2.49
CA GLY A 445 -15.96 19.09 -1.18
C GLY A 445 -15.38 20.49 -1.02
N THR A 446 -15.91 21.24 -0.07
CA THR A 446 -15.50 22.60 0.30
C THR A 446 -14.49 22.57 1.44
#